data_78e508f87e61185a86ec9ff9351f947e
#
_entry.id   78e508f87e61185a86ec9ff9351f947e
#
_cell.length_a   1.000
_cell.length_b   1.000
_cell.length_c   1.000
_cell.angle_alpha   90.00
_cell.angle_beta   90.00
_cell.angle_gamma   90.00
#
_symmetry.space_group_name_H-M   'P 1'
#
loop_
_entity.id
_entity.type
_entity.pdbx_description
1 polymer ?
#
loop_
_entity_poly.entity_id
_entity_poly.type
_entity_poly.pdbx_seq_one_letter_code
_entity_poly.pdbx_strand_id
1 'polypeptide(L)'
;MRIGLILVILLSLAPFSSAGQYCHEDNCFTNRGYINLNEEDLYVYYNSLFTIGENWFVVFHVTGTDNDYDVDLSFEDGNSKSLTLPGGRSNYTDSVSFSGSTFASEKFDFNLHLTITQSQSGEIVANSTFKIDINKPSDDDMFYLWGGMTVFWVAIGAYVLYLSSQFRELNKKVERIEK
;
A
#
# COMPACT_ATOMS: atom_id res chain seq x y z
N MET A 1 34.11 -13.91 11.71
CA MET A 1 33.04 -13.04 12.24
C MET A 1 32.91 -11.65 11.58
N ARG A 2 33.99 -11.02 11.08
CA ARG A 2 33.92 -9.68 10.45
C ARG A 2 33.27 -9.65 9.05
N ILE A 3 33.39 -10.68 8.27
CA ILE A 3 32.85 -10.77 6.90
C ILE A 3 31.31 -10.89 6.91
N GLY A 4 30.75 -11.62 7.85
CA GLY A 4 29.30 -11.80 7.97
C GLY A 4 28.58 -10.49 8.33
N LEU A 5 29.19 -9.64 9.16
CA LEU A 5 28.61 -8.34 9.54
C LEU A 5 28.57 -7.35 8.36
N ILE A 6 29.63 -7.36 7.52
CA ILE A 6 29.69 -6.51 6.32
C ILE A 6 28.63 -6.94 5.30
N LEU A 7 28.39 -8.25 5.16
CA LEU A 7 27.38 -8.77 4.23
C LEU A 7 25.94 -8.40 4.65
N VAL A 8 25.65 -8.41 5.95
CA VAL A 8 24.35 -7.98 6.50
C VAL A 8 24.13 -6.48 6.27
N ILE A 9 25.17 -5.65 6.48
CA ILE A 9 25.09 -4.21 6.22
C ILE A 9 24.90 -3.91 4.74
N LEU A 10 25.57 -4.63 3.84
CA LEU A 10 25.41 -4.46 2.40
C LEU A 10 24.02 -4.88 1.91
N LEU A 11 23.42 -5.92 2.50
CA LEU A 11 22.05 -6.34 2.19
C LEU A 11 21.00 -5.32 2.69
N SER A 12 21.27 -4.65 3.81
CA SER A 12 20.36 -3.61 4.33
C SER A 12 20.43 -2.29 3.56
N LEU A 13 21.50 -2.08 2.78
CA LEU A 13 21.67 -0.91 1.91
C LEU A 13 21.25 -1.16 0.47
N ALA A 14 20.78 -2.38 0.13
CA ALA A 14 20.22 -2.63 -1.19
C ALA A 14 19.01 -1.68 -1.39
N PRO A 15 19.04 -0.79 -2.38
CA PRO A 15 17.88 0.05 -2.66
C PRO A 15 16.74 -0.90 -3.03
N PHE A 16 15.67 -0.89 -2.24
CA PHE A 16 14.41 -1.46 -2.68
C PHE A 16 14.06 -0.68 -3.94
N SER A 17 14.19 -1.32 -5.11
CA SER A 17 13.70 -0.75 -6.35
C SER A 17 12.19 -0.63 -6.16
N SER A 18 11.71 0.55 -5.84
CA SER A 18 10.30 0.86 -5.90
C SER A 18 9.87 0.65 -7.34
N ALA A 19 9.04 -0.36 -7.60
CA ALA A 19 8.29 -0.45 -8.85
C ALA A 19 7.67 0.93 -9.06
N GLY A 20 7.82 1.51 -10.26
CA GLY A 20 7.53 2.91 -10.54
C GLY A 20 6.18 3.33 -9.95
N GLN A 21 6.27 4.12 -8.91
CA GLN A 21 5.12 4.66 -8.20
C GLN A 21 4.65 5.90 -8.95
N TYR A 22 3.38 5.96 -9.29
CA TYR A 22 2.76 7.16 -9.84
C TYR A 22 2.18 7.98 -8.69
N CYS A 23 2.52 9.28 -8.63
CA CYS A 23 1.96 10.19 -7.63
C CYS A 23 1.16 11.29 -8.32
N HIS A 24 -0.04 11.55 -7.80
CA HIS A 24 -0.91 12.64 -8.21
C HIS A 24 -1.36 13.40 -6.95
N GLU A 25 -1.08 14.71 -6.93
CA GLU A 25 -1.20 15.53 -5.71
C GLU A 25 -0.40 14.90 -4.56
N ASP A 26 -1.02 14.69 -3.40
CA ASP A 26 -0.40 14.10 -2.22
C ASP A 26 -0.54 12.56 -2.15
N ASN A 27 -1.14 11.94 -3.17
CA ASN A 27 -1.41 10.51 -3.19
C ASN A 27 -0.47 9.77 -4.15
N CYS A 28 0.13 8.68 -3.69
CA CYS A 28 0.99 7.83 -4.50
C CYS A 28 0.37 6.44 -4.65
N PHE A 29 0.40 5.91 -5.88
CA PHE A 29 -0.29 4.68 -6.28
C PHE A 29 0.72 3.61 -6.67
N THR A 30 0.46 2.39 -6.24
CA THR A 30 1.31 1.21 -6.49
C THR A 30 0.87 0.40 -7.71
N ASN A 31 -0.40 0.52 -8.09
CA ASN A 31 -0.99 -0.26 -9.15
C ASN A 31 -1.37 0.63 -10.33
N ARG A 32 -1.19 0.09 -11.53
CA ARG A 32 -1.57 0.73 -12.78
C ARG A 32 -2.37 -0.25 -13.63
N GLY A 33 -3.61 0.12 -13.95
CA GLY A 33 -4.41 -0.50 -14.99
C GLY A 33 -4.23 0.23 -16.32
N TYR A 34 -4.41 -0.49 -17.42
CA TYR A 34 -4.41 0.06 -18.76
C TYR A 34 -5.67 -0.39 -19.49
N ILE A 35 -6.37 0.57 -20.11
CA ILE A 35 -7.58 0.32 -20.87
C ILE A 35 -7.43 1.07 -22.20
N ASN A 36 -7.62 0.36 -23.30
CA ASN A 36 -7.67 0.97 -24.63
C ASN A 36 -9.10 1.44 -24.93
N LEU A 37 -9.25 2.71 -25.24
CA LEU A 37 -10.51 3.35 -25.60
C LEU A 37 -10.48 3.68 -27.09
N ASN A 38 -10.72 2.70 -27.98
CA ASN A 38 -10.81 2.94 -29.43
C ASN A 38 -9.69 3.83 -30.01
N GLU A 39 -8.44 3.42 -29.84
CA GLU A 39 -7.21 4.13 -30.25
C GLU A 39 -6.64 5.13 -29.22
N GLU A 40 -7.33 5.37 -28.11
CA GLU A 40 -6.89 6.24 -27.02
C GLU A 40 -6.48 5.42 -25.79
N ASP A 41 -5.50 5.91 -25.03
CA ASP A 41 -4.97 5.20 -23.87
C ASP A 41 -5.52 5.80 -22.57
N LEU A 42 -6.24 4.99 -21.80
CA LEU A 42 -6.64 5.31 -20.43
C LEU A 42 -5.77 4.55 -19.43
N TYR A 43 -5.14 5.29 -18.56
CA TYR A 43 -4.41 4.74 -17.41
C TYR A 43 -5.21 4.94 -16.13
N VAL A 44 -5.40 3.85 -15.39
CA VAL A 44 -6.09 3.84 -14.10
C VAL A 44 -5.08 3.54 -13.01
N TYR A 45 -4.90 4.46 -12.08
CA TYR A 45 -3.99 4.30 -10.96
C TYR A 45 -4.77 4.12 -9.68
N TYR A 46 -4.43 3.09 -8.90
CA TYR A 46 -5.12 2.75 -7.66
C TYR A 46 -4.19 2.03 -6.69
N ASN A 47 -4.56 1.99 -5.43
CA ASN A 47 -3.91 1.13 -4.46
C ASN A 47 -4.76 -0.14 -4.28
N SER A 48 -4.16 -1.31 -4.51
CA SER A 48 -4.83 -2.60 -4.31
C SER A 48 -5.00 -2.96 -2.84
N LEU A 49 -4.25 -2.30 -1.95
CA LEU A 49 -4.34 -2.44 -0.51
C LEU A 49 -4.73 -1.09 0.09
N PHE A 50 -5.76 -1.08 0.93
CA PHE A 50 -6.15 0.12 1.64
C PHE A 50 -6.51 -0.18 3.10
N THR A 51 -6.34 0.81 3.98
CA THR A 51 -6.62 0.69 5.41
C THR A 51 -8.01 1.23 5.74
N ILE A 52 -8.78 0.48 6.53
CA ILE A 52 -10.10 0.93 6.98
C ILE A 52 -10.00 2.27 7.70
N GLY A 53 -10.91 3.18 7.34
CA GLY A 53 -10.97 4.52 7.91
C GLY A 53 -10.24 5.59 7.09
N GLU A 54 -9.38 5.20 6.16
CA GLU A 54 -8.75 6.11 5.21
C GLU A 54 -9.62 6.30 3.96
N ASN A 55 -9.47 7.43 3.27
CA ASN A 55 -10.10 7.61 1.97
C ASN A 55 -9.30 6.85 0.92
N TRP A 56 -10.02 6.14 0.05
CA TRP A 56 -9.42 5.43 -1.07
C TRP A 56 -9.65 6.20 -2.36
N PHE A 57 -8.61 6.32 -3.18
CA PHE A 57 -8.61 7.12 -4.40
C PHE A 57 -8.33 6.26 -5.62
N VAL A 58 -9.00 6.60 -6.72
CA VAL A 58 -8.67 6.12 -8.07
C VAL A 58 -8.40 7.34 -8.94
N VAL A 59 -7.28 7.34 -9.64
CA VAL A 59 -6.90 8.40 -10.56
C VAL A 59 -6.97 7.88 -11.98
N PHE A 60 -7.63 8.63 -12.83
CA PHE A 60 -7.75 8.40 -14.26
C PHE A 60 -6.86 9.37 -15.00
N HIS A 61 -6.00 8.85 -15.85
CA HIS A 61 -5.15 9.66 -16.74
C HIS A 61 -5.37 9.21 -18.18
N VAL A 62 -5.85 10.13 -19.00
CA VAL A 62 -6.14 9.91 -20.39
C VAL A 62 -5.19 10.71 -21.25
N THR A 63 -4.68 10.11 -22.31
CA THR A 63 -3.83 10.76 -23.29
C THR A 63 -4.56 10.84 -24.63
N GLY A 64 -4.88 12.06 -25.05
CA GLY A 64 -5.35 12.34 -26.40
C GLY A 64 -6.76 11.86 -26.70
N THR A 65 -7.78 12.21 -25.90
CA THR A 65 -9.17 11.84 -26.21
C THR A 65 -9.83 12.86 -27.11
N ASP A 66 -10.42 12.39 -28.22
CA ASP A 66 -11.31 13.19 -29.08
C ASP A 66 -12.75 13.18 -28.59
N ASN A 67 -13.15 12.13 -27.86
CA ASN A 67 -14.51 11.91 -27.37
C ASN A 67 -14.63 12.09 -25.85
N ASP A 68 -15.83 12.44 -25.40
CA ASP A 68 -16.19 12.43 -24.00
C ASP A 68 -16.56 11.01 -23.56
N TYR A 69 -16.06 10.59 -22.38
CA TYR A 69 -16.36 9.28 -21.79
C TYR A 69 -16.93 9.44 -20.40
N ASP A 70 -18.00 8.73 -20.12
CA ASP A 70 -18.55 8.57 -18.77
C ASP A 70 -17.97 7.31 -18.13
N VAL A 71 -17.37 7.48 -16.97
CA VAL A 71 -16.73 6.41 -16.21
C VAL A 71 -17.56 6.14 -14.98
N ASP A 72 -18.11 4.94 -14.88
CA ASP A 72 -18.85 4.47 -13.73
C ASP A 72 -18.02 3.45 -12.95
N LEU A 73 -17.85 3.74 -11.67
CA LEU A 73 -17.19 2.85 -10.70
C LEU A 73 -18.23 2.35 -9.73
N SER A 74 -18.31 1.04 -9.55
CA SER A 74 -19.21 0.43 -8.59
C SER A 74 -18.54 -0.70 -7.83
N PHE A 75 -18.84 -0.78 -6.53
CA PHE A 75 -18.45 -1.91 -5.69
C PHE A 75 -19.62 -2.89 -5.56
N GLU A 76 -19.32 -4.14 -5.23
CA GLU A 76 -20.32 -5.19 -5.02
C GLU A 76 -21.33 -4.85 -3.89
N ASP A 77 -20.97 -3.97 -2.96
CA ASP A 77 -21.83 -3.51 -1.87
C ASP A 77 -22.85 -2.43 -2.28
N GLY A 78 -22.83 -2.01 -3.55
CA GLY A 78 -23.75 -1.01 -4.13
C GLY A 78 -23.24 0.42 -4.06
N ASN A 79 -22.07 0.68 -3.47
CA ASN A 79 -21.45 2.00 -3.56
C ASN A 79 -20.96 2.26 -4.97
N SER A 80 -21.35 3.40 -5.54
CA SER A 80 -20.96 3.77 -6.89
C SER A 80 -20.60 5.24 -6.96
N LYS A 81 -19.72 5.56 -7.91
CA LYS A 81 -19.35 6.92 -8.28
C LYS A 81 -19.15 6.99 -9.79
N SER A 82 -19.42 8.16 -10.36
CA SER A 82 -19.19 8.43 -11.77
C SER A 82 -18.39 9.71 -11.94
N LEU A 83 -17.65 9.76 -13.03
CA LEU A 83 -16.97 10.97 -13.50
C LEU A 83 -17.03 11.00 -15.04
N THR A 84 -16.88 12.20 -15.61
CA THR A 84 -16.81 12.37 -17.06
C THR A 84 -15.41 12.80 -17.45
N LEU A 85 -14.79 12.04 -18.35
CA LEU A 85 -13.50 12.37 -18.97
C LEU A 85 -13.79 13.19 -20.23
N PRO A 86 -13.44 14.49 -20.24
CA PRO A 86 -13.76 15.35 -21.38
C PRO A 86 -12.83 15.07 -22.56
N GLY A 87 -13.40 15.04 -23.76
CA GLY A 87 -12.68 14.96 -25.02
C GLY A 87 -11.99 16.27 -25.42
N GLY A 88 -11.25 16.22 -26.51
CA GLY A 88 -10.56 17.39 -27.07
C GLY A 88 -9.35 17.88 -26.28
N ARG A 89 -8.82 17.08 -25.35
CA ARG A 89 -7.64 17.40 -24.56
C ARG A 89 -6.49 16.44 -24.83
N SER A 90 -5.28 16.96 -24.94
CA SER A 90 -4.07 16.14 -25.15
C SER A 90 -3.70 15.28 -23.94
N ASN A 91 -3.99 15.78 -22.73
CA ASN A 91 -3.82 15.07 -21.47
C ASN A 91 -4.88 15.55 -20.48
N TYR A 92 -5.53 14.62 -19.81
CA TYR A 92 -6.48 14.92 -18.76
C TYR A 92 -6.30 13.95 -17.60
N THR A 93 -6.34 14.48 -16.40
CA THR A 93 -6.24 13.68 -15.17
C THR A 93 -7.36 14.09 -14.23
N ASP A 94 -8.10 13.13 -13.72
CA ASP A 94 -9.12 13.32 -12.71
C ASP A 94 -9.11 12.18 -11.70
N SER A 95 -9.73 12.39 -10.55
CA SER A 95 -9.72 11.42 -9.46
C SER A 95 -11.09 11.26 -8.82
N VAL A 96 -11.37 10.04 -8.39
CA VAL A 96 -12.55 9.70 -7.58
C VAL A 96 -12.10 9.19 -6.23
N SER A 97 -12.71 9.69 -5.17
CA SER A 97 -12.46 9.23 -3.81
C SER A 97 -13.66 8.51 -3.23
N PHE A 98 -13.40 7.42 -2.50
CA PHE A 98 -14.39 6.73 -1.69
C PHE A 98 -14.06 6.91 -0.23
N SER A 99 -15.07 7.20 0.59
CA SER A 99 -14.86 7.35 2.04
C SER A 99 -14.53 6.00 2.67
N GLY A 100 -13.54 5.99 3.57
CA GLY A 100 -13.16 4.78 4.31
C GLY A 100 -14.26 4.19 5.17
N SER A 101 -15.28 4.99 5.55
CA SER A 101 -16.49 4.49 6.24
C SER A 101 -17.38 3.63 5.34
N THR A 102 -17.26 3.75 4.04
CA THR A 102 -17.99 2.95 3.04
C THR A 102 -17.64 1.47 3.14
N PHE A 103 -16.44 1.13 3.59
CA PHE A 103 -15.89 -0.22 3.64
C PHE A 103 -15.93 -0.85 5.03
N ALA A 104 -16.89 -0.48 5.86
CA ALA A 104 -17.06 -1.03 7.22
C ALA A 104 -17.53 -2.50 7.24
N SER A 105 -17.63 -3.16 6.08
CA SER A 105 -18.05 -4.55 5.91
C SER A 105 -17.01 -5.52 6.50
N GLU A 106 -17.47 -6.72 6.89
CA GLU A 106 -16.62 -7.83 7.36
C GLU A 106 -15.76 -8.48 6.25
N LYS A 107 -15.96 -8.09 4.99
CA LYS A 107 -15.21 -8.61 3.86
C LYS A 107 -13.79 -8.06 3.85
N PHE A 108 -12.83 -8.90 3.46
CA PHE A 108 -11.41 -8.56 3.36
C PHE A 108 -10.99 -8.16 1.94
N ASP A 109 -11.82 -8.40 0.95
CA ASP A 109 -11.59 -8.07 -0.45
C ASP A 109 -12.89 -7.57 -1.10
N PHE A 110 -12.74 -6.66 -2.05
CA PHE A 110 -13.82 -6.13 -2.86
C PHE A 110 -13.40 -6.12 -4.32
N ASN A 111 -14.38 -6.34 -5.19
CA ASN A 111 -14.21 -6.09 -6.60
C ASN A 111 -14.75 -4.69 -6.93
N LEU A 112 -13.90 -3.87 -7.52
CA LEU A 112 -14.30 -2.62 -8.14
C LEU A 112 -14.60 -2.90 -9.62
N HIS A 113 -15.84 -2.69 -10.01
CA HIS A 113 -16.27 -2.75 -11.40
C HIS A 113 -16.13 -1.36 -12.00
N LEU A 114 -15.46 -1.29 -13.12
CA LEU A 114 -15.27 -0.10 -13.92
C LEU A 114 -15.96 -0.29 -15.26
N THR A 115 -16.92 0.58 -15.57
CA THR A 115 -17.59 0.63 -16.87
C THR A 115 -17.33 1.98 -17.51
N ILE A 116 -16.91 1.97 -18.76
CA ILE A 116 -16.64 3.19 -19.54
C ILE A 116 -17.58 3.22 -20.73
N THR A 117 -18.31 4.31 -20.82
CA THR A 117 -19.33 4.54 -21.84
C THR A 117 -18.96 5.79 -22.63
N GLN A 118 -19.02 5.73 -23.93
CA GLN A 118 -18.88 6.94 -24.76
C GLN A 118 -20.15 7.81 -24.60
N SER A 119 -19.95 9.04 -24.09
CA SER A 119 -21.08 9.90 -23.67
C SER A 119 -22.04 10.24 -24.81
N GLN A 120 -21.55 10.35 -26.05
CA GLN A 120 -22.40 10.71 -27.21
C GLN A 120 -23.23 9.55 -27.75
N SER A 121 -22.67 8.35 -27.81
CA SER A 121 -23.31 7.17 -28.37
C SER A 121 -24.06 6.32 -27.34
N GLY A 122 -23.68 6.43 -26.08
CA GLY A 122 -24.13 5.54 -25.01
C GLY A 122 -23.57 4.12 -25.14
N GLU A 123 -22.56 3.91 -25.97
CA GLU A 123 -21.92 2.61 -26.19
C GLU A 123 -20.91 2.33 -25.06
N ILE A 124 -20.96 1.12 -24.52
CA ILE A 124 -19.96 0.66 -23.54
C ILE A 124 -18.68 0.32 -24.32
N VAL A 125 -17.64 1.11 -24.09
CA VAL A 125 -16.33 0.95 -24.74
C VAL A 125 -15.44 -0.03 -23.99
N ALA A 126 -15.52 -0.03 -22.67
CA ALA A 126 -14.72 -0.91 -21.84
C ALA A 126 -15.44 -1.32 -20.56
N ASN A 127 -15.10 -2.52 -20.09
CA ASN A 127 -15.54 -3.03 -18.78
C ASN A 127 -14.36 -3.78 -18.15
N SER A 128 -14.01 -3.42 -16.94
CA SER A 128 -12.89 -4.02 -16.21
C SER A 128 -13.25 -4.21 -14.73
N THR A 129 -12.59 -5.18 -14.11
CA THR A 129 -12.77 -5.44 -12.68
C THR A 129 -11.39 -5.45 -12.00
N PHE A 130 -11.26 -4.68 -10.94
CA PHE A 130 -10.05 -4.60 -10.13
C PHE A 130 -10.32 -5.16 -8.74
N LYS A 131 -9.44 -6.06 -8.29
CA LYS A 131 -9.51 -6.59 -6.93
C LYS A 131 -8.79 -5.65 -5.97
N ILE A 132 -9.46 -5.32 -4.86
CA ILE A 132 -8.95 -4.45 -3.81
C ILE A 132 -8.99 -5.21 -2.50
N ASP A 133 -7.83 -5.34 -1.87
CA ASP A 133 -7.68 -6.00 -0.57
C ASP A 133 -7.76 -4.96 0.55
N ILE A 134 -8.52 -5.26 1.59
CA ILE A 134 -8.67 -4.38 2.75
C ILE A 134 -7.76 -4.85 3.87
N ASN A 135 -6.84 -3.97 4.26
CA ASN A 135 -6.01 -4.19 5.43
C ASN A 135 -6.80 -3.83 6.69
N LYS A 136 -7.36 -4.87 7.32
CA LYS A 136 -7.89 -4.75 8.68
C LYS A 136 -6.78 -5.15 9.63
N PRO A 137 -6.40 -4.31 10.60
CA PRO A 137 -5.57 -4.78 11.69
C PRO A 137 -6.34 -5.91 12.38
N SER A 138 -5.84 -7.14 12.28
CA SER A 138 -6.43 -8.24 13.03
C SER A 138 -6.05 -8.10 14.50
N ASP A 139 -6.96 -8.42 15.41
CA ASP A 139 -6.65 -8.49 16.85
C ASP A 139 -5.50 -9.48 17.12
N ASP A 140 -5.36 -10.50 16.27
CA ASP A 140 -4.28 -11.49 16.34
C ASP A 140 -2.91 -10.89 16.02
N ASP A 141 -2.81 -9.92 15.10
CA ASP A 141 -1.56 -9.24 14.76
C ASP A 141 -1.01 -8.44 15.94
N MET A 142 -1.88 -7.84 16.74
CA MET A 142 -1.52 -7.17 17.98
C MET A 142 -0.94 -8.15 19.01
N PHE A 143 -1.49 -9.37 19.09
CA PHE A 143 -0.98 -10.40 20.00
C PHE A 143 0.43 -10.86 19.59
N TYR A 144 0.68 -11.07 18.29
CA TYR A 144 2.02 -11.41 17.78
C TYR A 144 3.03 -10.27 17.98
N LEU A 145 2.61 -9.03 17.80
CA LEU A 145 3.47 -7.86 18.05
C LEU A 145 3.88 -7.78 19.53
N TRP A 146 2.92 -7.90 20.45
CA TRP A 146 3.15 -7.90 21.90
C TRP A 146 3.99 -9.11 22.34
N GLY A 147 3.73 -10.28 21.78
CA GLY A 147 4.48 -11.49 22.05
C GLY A 147 5.94 -11.37 21.61
N GLY A 148 6.16 -10.92 20.39
CA GLY A 148 7.51 -10.69 19.86
C GLY A 148 8.29 -9.65 20.66
N MET A 149 7.64 -8.55 21.04
CA MET A 149 8.23 -7.49 21.84
C MET A 149 8.60 -7.98 23.25
N THR A 150 7.76 -8.80 23.86
CA THR A 150 8.01 -9.40 25.17
C THR A 150 9.24 -10.31 25.14
N VAL A 151 9.33 -11.22 24.16
CA VAL A 151 10.51 -12.10 23.99
C VAL A 151 11.79 -11.30 23.79
N PHE A 152 11.75 -10.23 23.01
CA PHE A 152 12.88 -9.34 22.79
C PHE A 152 13.36 -8.69 24.09
N TRP A 153 12.46 -8.14 24.91
CA TRP A 153 12.80 -7.53 26.19
C TRP A 153 13.33 -8.53 27.21
N VAL A 154 12.77 -9.74 27.24
CA VAL A 154 13.27 -10.83 28.09
C VAL A 154 14.70 -11.22 27.70
N ALA A 155 14.98 -11.34 26.40
CA ALA A 155 16.33 -11.65 25.91
C ALA A 155 17.36 -10.55 26.28
N ILE A 156 16.99 -9.28 26.12
CA ILE A 156 17.85 -8.16 26.53
C ILE A 156 18.07 -8.18 28.04
N GLY A 157 17.02 -8.36 28.83
CA GLY A 157 17.14 -8.45 30.28
C GLY A 157 18.06 -9.58 30.72
N ALA A 158 17.92 -10.76 30.16
CA ALA A 158 18.81 -11.90 30.44
C ALA A 158 20.25 -11.59 30.05
N TYR A 159 20.48 -10.94 28.91
CA TYR A 159 21.83 -10.53 28.48
C TYR A 159 22.47 -9.51 29.42
N VAL A 160 21.72 -8.52 29.90
CA VAL A 160 22.20 -7.52 30.87
C VAL A 160 22.57 -8.19 32.20
N LEU A 161 21.74 -9.13 32.68
CA LEU A 161 22.04 -9.88 33.89
C LEU A 161 23.30 -10.74 33.72
N TYR A 162 23.48 -11.38 32.57
CA TYR A 162 24.69 -12.13 32.28
C TYR A 162 25.93 -11.24 32.28
N LEU A 163 25.90 -10.08 31.64
CA LEU A 163 26.98 -9.12 31.65
C LEU A 163 27.29 -8.63 33.09
N SER A 164 26.27 -8.32 33.88
CA SER A 164 26.43 -7.89 35.28
C SER A 164 27.11 -8.95 36.11
N SER A 165 26.83 -10.23 35.88
CA SER A 165 27.50 -11.33 36.58
C SER A 165 29.00 -11.43 36.21
N GLN A 166 29.33 -11.25 34.94
CA GLN A 166 30.71 -11.24 34.44
C GLN A 166 31.53 -10.06 35.04
N PHE A 167 30.91 -8.89 35.10
CA PHE A 167 31.54 -7.72 35.74
C PHE A 167 31.84 -7.96 37.22
N ARG A 168 30.95 -8.61 37.96
CA ARG A 168 31.20 -8.96 39.37
C ARG A 168 32.36 -9.94 39.55
N GLU A 169 32.50 -10.90 38.64
CA GLU A 169 33.64 -11.84 38.68
C GLU A 169 34.94 -11.15 38.35
N LEU A 170 34.95 -10.25 37.38
CA LEU A 170 36.13 -9.45 37.04
C LEU A 170 36.57 -8.56 38.19
N ASN A 171 35.65 -7.85 38.84
CA ASN A 171 35.98 -7.03 40.02
C ASN A 171 36.59 -7.86 41.13
N LYS A 172 36.08 -9.07 41.44
CA LYS A 172 36.67 -9.96 42.44
C LYS A 172 38.09 -10.44 42.07
N LYS A 173 38.38 -10.60 40.77
CA LYS A 173 39.71 -10.96 40.29
C LYS A 173 40.69 -9.80 40.42
N VAL A 174 40.25 -8.58 40.13
CA VAL A 174 41.08 -7.38 40.26
C VAL A 174 41.43 -7.12 41.71
N GLU A 175 40.48 -7.21 42.66
CA GLU A 175 40.75 -7.04 44.11
C GLU A 175 41.70 -8.10 44.66
N ARG A 176 41.82 -9.29 44.03
CA ARG A 176 42.80 -10.31 44.47
C ARG A 176 44.23 -10.04 43.97
N ILE A 177 44.38 -9.24 42.93
CA ILE A 177 45.69 -8.89 42.35
C ILE A 177 46.30 -7.67 43.06
N GLU A 178 45.48 -6.80 43.66
CA GLU A 178 45.91 -5.61 44.40
C GLU A 178 46.32 -5.92 45.86
N LYS A 179 46.10 -7.13 46.36
CA LYS A 179 46.55 -7.60 47.66
C LYS A 179 47.79 -8.50 47.53
#